data_95d0f914b86a6041d208ef983b58f3e4
#
_entry.id   95d0f914b86a6041d208ef983b58f3e4
#
_cell.length_a   1.000
_cell.length_b   1.000
_cell.length_c   1.000
_cell.angle_alpha   90.00
_cell.angle_beta   90.00
_cell.angle_gamma   90.00
#
_symmetry.space_group_name_H-M   'P 1'
#
loop_
_entity.id
_entity.type
_entity.pdbx_description
1 polymer ?
#
loop_
_entity_poly.entity_id
_entity_poly.type
_entity_poly.pdbx_seq_one_letter_code
_entity_poly.pdbx_strand_id
1 'polypeptide(L)'
;KQTCGAVDMKVILENCLLEGFSNVKKASLLSMYAGADYIKTSTGKDKYGSTPEDVYVMCQAIKEYYDETGIQVGLKPAGGINTVMDAITLYTIVKEVLGEKWLSNKWFRLGTSRLTNLLISEITGKETKWY
;
A
#
# COMPACT_ATOMS: atom_id res chain seq x y z
N LYS A 1 -9.02 -12.67 -11.50
CA LYS A 1 -8.57 -13.60 -10.44
C LYS A 1 -8.62 -15.07 -10.89
N GLN A 2 -9.70 -15.51 -11.57
CA GLN A 2 -9.82 -16.91 -12.01
C GLN A 2 -8.60 -17.41 -12.79
N THR A 3 -8.09 -16.62 -13.74
CA THR A 3 -6.90 -16.95 -14.53
C THR A 3 -5.61 -17.01 -13.69
N CYS A 4 -5.52 -16.24 -12.60
CA CYS A 4 -4.36 -16.23 -11.71
C CYS A 4 -4.28 -17.47 -10.80
N GLY A 5 -5.39 -18.19 -10.61
CA GLY A 5 -5.42 -19.35 -9.73
C GLY A 5 -4.94 -19.00 -8.31
N ALA A 6 -3.93 -19.71 -7.82
CA ALA A 6 -3.33 -19.53 -6.50
C ALA A 6 -2.35 -18.33 -6.41
N VAL A 7 -2.01 -17.70 -7.55
CA VAL A 7 -1.08 -16.55 -7.57
C VAL A 7 -1.80 -15.28 -7.14
N ASP A 8 -1.14 -14.49 -6.28
CA ASP A 8 -1.68 -13.22 -5.81
C ASP A 8 -1.87 -12.22 -6.96
N MET A 9 -3.07 -11.67 -7.06
CA MET A 9 -3.41 -10.59 -7.98
C MET A 9 -3.33 -9.25 -7.25
N LYS A 10 -2.49 -8.34 -7.76
CA LYS A 10 -2.34 -7.00 -7.22
C LYS A 10 -2.87 -5.96 -8.20
N VAL A 11 -3.90 -5.24 -7.80
CA VAL A 11 -4.53 -4.20 -8.61
C VAL A 11 -3.91 -2.84 -8.28
N ILE A 12 -3.46 -2.11 -9.31
CA ILE A 12 -2.99 -0.73 -9.19
C ILE A 12 -4.17 0.19 -9.46
N LEU A 13 -4.49 1.05 -8.50
CA LEU A 13 -5.61 1.99 -8.61
C LEU A 13 -5.23 3.25 -9.38
N GLU A 14 -3.96 3.64 -9.36
CA GLU A 14 -3.41 4.90 -9.89
C GLU A 14 -4.16 6.11 -9.32
N ASN A 15 -4.08 6.26 -8.00
CA ASN A 15 -4.88 7.21 -7.20
C ASN A 15 -4.84 8.64 -7.72
N CYS A 16 -3.72 9.09 -8.29
CA CYS A 16 -3.57 10.44 -8.84
C CYS A 16 -4.49 10.74 -10.03
N LEU A 17 -5.10 9.72 -10.62
CA LEU A 17 -6.10 9.84 -11.70
C LEU A 17 -7.54 9.73 -11.21
N LEU A 18 -7.73 9.40 -9.92
CA LEU A 18 -9.03 9.28 -9.29
C LEU A 18 -9.39 10.62 -8.63
N GLU A 19 -10.45 11.27 -9.10
CA GLU A 19 -10.88 12.55 -8.58
C GLU A 19 -11.50 12.38 -7.17
N GLY A 20 -10.70 12.67 -6.14
CA GLY A 20 -11.10 12.72 -4.74
C GLY A 20 -11.13 11.38 -4.02
N PHE A 21 -11.07 11.44 -2.70
CA PHE A 21 -10.99 10.27 -1.80
C PHE A 21 -12.16 9.31 -1.88
N SER A 22 -13.36 9.82 -2.22
CA SER A 22 -14.53 8.98 -2.44
C SER A 22 -14.31 7.99 -3.59
N ASN A 23 -13.66 8.43 -4.68
CA ASN A 23 -13.35 7.55 -5.79
C ASN A 23 -12.22 6.58 -5.48
N VAL A 24 -11.22 7.01 -4.69
CA VAL A 24 -10.17 6.10 -4.18
C VAL A 24 -10.79 4.99 -3.34
N LYS A 25 -11.72 5.32 -2.44
CA LYS A 25 -12.44 4.33 -1.63
C LYS A 25 -13.27 3.37 -2.49
N LYS A 26 -14.05 3.90 -3.44
CA LYS A 26 -14.86 3.08 -4.35
C LYS A 26 -14.00 2.13 -5.20
N ALA A 27 -12.91 2.63 -5.79
CA ALA A 27 -12.00 1.82 -6.59
C ALA A 27 -11.33 0.72 -5.75
N SER A 28 -10.97 1.02 -4.50
CA SER A 28 -10.44 0.03 -3.54
C SER A 28 -11.45 -1.10 -3.30
N LEU A 29 -12.68 -0.76 -2.94
CA LEU A 29 -13.74 -1.74 -2.67
C LEU A 29 -14.06 -2.56 -3.92
N LEU A 30 -14.26 -1.92 -5.07
CA LEU A 30 -14.54 -2.61 -6.32
C LEU A 30 -13.44 -3.61 -6.68
N SER A 31 -12.17 -3.24 -6.51
CA SER A 31 -11.03 -4.12 -6.77
C SER A 31 -11.03 -5.34 -5.85
N MET A 32 -11.33 -5.15 -4.56
CA MET A 32 -11.38 -6.23 -3.58
C MET A 32 -12.57 -7.17 -3.83
N TYR A 33 -13.75 -6.64 -4.10
CA TYR A 33 -14.92 -7.46 -4.47
C TYR A 33 -14.72 -8.19 -5.81
N ALA A 34 -13.90 -7.67 -6.72
CA ALA A 34 -13.49 -8.37 -7.93
C ALA A 34 -12.41 -9.45 -7.69
N GLY A 35 -11.96 -9.63 -6.45
CA GLY A 35 -11.04 -10.69 -6.03
C GLY A 35 -9.57 -10.30 -6.04
N ALA A 36 -9.24 -9.02 -5.89
CA ALA A 36 -7.85 -8.59 -5.68
C ALA A 36 -7.32 -9.09 -4.34
N ASP A 37 -6.14 -9.72 -4.35
CA ASP A 37 -5.43 -10.12 -3.13
C ASP A 37 -4.64 -8.95 -2.52
N TYR A 38 -4.32 -7.96 -3.36
CA TYR A 38 -3.66 -6.71 -2.99
C TYR A 38 -4.24 -5.53 -3.76
N ILE A 39 -4.29 -4.38 -3.10
CA ILE A 39 -4.45 -3.09 -3.77
C ILE A 39 -3.18 -2.25 -3.62
N LYS A 40 -2.83 -1.52 -4.68
CA LYS A 40 -1.62 -0.70 -4.77
C LYS A 40 -2.00 0.72 -5.18
N THR A 41 -1.39 1.73 -4.58
CA THR A 41 -1.71 3.13 -4.85
C THR A 41 -1.45 3.55 -6.30
N SER A 42 -0.23 3.35 -6.78
CA SER A 42 0.24 3.99 -8.02
C SER A 42 1.38 3.23 -8.69
N THR A 43 1.58 3.50 -9.97
CA THR A 43 2.74 3.01 -10.74
C THR A 43 4.03 3.75 -10.38
N GLY A 44 3.92 4.99 -9.88
CA GLY A 44 5.04 5.91 -9.68
C GLY A 44 5.51 6.57 -10.97
N LYS A 45 4.69 6.57 -12.02
CA LYS A 45 5.00 7.15 -13.35
C LYS A 45 4.13 8.35 -13.71
N ASP A 46 3.09 8.61 -12.93
CA ASP A 46 2.15 9.71 -13.16
C ASP A 46 2.39 10.88 -12.18
N LYS A 47 1.45 11.81 -12.08
CA LYS A 47 1.53 13.11 -11.39
C LYS A 47 2.10 13.04 -9.97
N TYR A 48 1.66 12.07 -9.18
CA TYR A 48 2.18 11.82 -7.84
C TYR A 48 2.04 10.32 -7.48
N GLY A 49 2.79 9.90 -6.47
CA GLY A 49 2.74 8.54 -5.94
C GLY A 49 1.74 8.40 -4.80
N SER A 50 2.08 7.60 -3.80
CA SER A 50 1.24 7.44 -2.60
C SER A 50 1.33 8.66 -1.70
N THR A 51 0.16 9.12 -1.21
CA THR A 51 0.07 10.12 -0.14
C THR A 51 -0.42 9.45 1.15
N PRO A 52 -0.14 10.03 2.33
CA PRO A 52 -0.70 9.53 3.59
C PRO A 52 -2.23 9.45 3.57
N GLU A 53 -2.89 10.44 2.98
CA GLU A 53 -4.34 10.53 2.88
C GLU A 53 -4.92 9.40 2.02
N ASP A 54 -4.33 9.14 0.85
CA ASP A 54 -4.72 8.03 -0.02
C ASP A 54 -4.59 6.69 0.69
N VAL A 55 -3.45 6.48 1.36
CA VAL A 55 -3.19 5.25 2.11
C VAL A 55 -4.18 5.07 3.26
N TYR A 56 -4.51 6.16 3.98
CA TYR A 56 -5.51 6.13 5.02
C TYR A 56 -6.89 5.70 4.49
N VAL A 57 -7.33 6.29 3.38
CA VAL A 57 -8.62 5.94 2.74
C VAL A 57 -8.63 4.48 2.25
N MET A 58 -7.52 4.02 1.67
CA MET A 58 -7.39 2.62 1.24
C MET A 58 -7.40 1.66 2.43
N CYS A 59 -6.76 2.02 3.55
CA CYS A 59 -6.82 1.24 4.78
C CYS A 59 -8.25 1.15 5.34
N GLN A 60 -8.99 2.26 5.32
CA GLN A 60 -10.41 2.24 5.72
C GLN A 60 -11.23 1.31 4.83
N ALA A 61 -11.01 1.33 3.51
CA ALA A 61 -11.69 0.44 2.58
C ALA A 61 -11.34 -1.04 2.83
N ILE A 62 -10.06 -1.34 3.10
CA ILE A 62 -9.61 -2.70 3.45
C ILE A 62 -10.26 -3.16 4.75
N LYS A 63 -10.32 -2.29 5.76
CA LYS A 63 -10.94 -2.61 7.03
C LYS A 63 -12.44 -2.92 6.86
N GLU A 64 -13.17 -2.06 6.16
CA GLU A 64 -14.60 -2.25 5.86
C GLU A 64 -14.84 -3.58 5.13
N TYR A 65 -14.08 -3.84 4.09
CA TYR A 65 -14.16 -5.11 3.34
C TYR A 65 -13.86 -6.33 4.22
N TYR A 66 -12.84 -6.24 5.07
CA TYR A 66 -12.50 -7.31 5.99
C TYR A 66 -13.59 -7.54 7.06
N ASP A 67 -14.12 -6.46 7.63
CA ASP A 67 -15.17 -6.54 8.64
C ASP A 67 -16.46 -7.17 8.06
N GLU A 68 -16.73 -6.97 6.77
CA GLU A 68 -17.90 -7.51 6.09
C GLU A 68 -17.68 -8.97 5.60
N THR A 69 -16.52 -9.27 5.05
CA THR A 69 -16.28 -10.55 4.33
C THR A 69 -15.40 -11.53 5.07
N GLY A 70 -14.64 -11.09 6.06
CA GLY A 70 -13.59 -11.87 6.71
C GLY A 70 -12.35 -12.10 5.83
N ILE A 71 -12.30 -11.56 4.60
CA ILE A 71 -11.20 -11.75 3.66
C ILE A 71 -10.16 -10.67 3.86
N GLN A 72 -8.92 -11.09 4.18
CA GLN A 72 -7.80 -10.18 4.36
C GLN A 72 -7.15 -9.84 3.01
N VAL A 73 -7.07 -8.55 2.68
CA VAL A 73 -6.44 -8.02 1.46
C VAL A 73 -5.19 -7.22 1.84
N GLY A 74 -4.13 -7.38 1.07
CA GLY A 74 -2.87 -6.68 1.30
C GLY A 74 -2.86 -5.27 0.69
N LEU A 75 -1.97 -4.43 1.23
CA LEU A 75 -1.74 -3.06 0.77
C LEU A 75 -0.31 -2.85 0.30
N LYS A 76 -0.15 -2.17 -0.84
CA LYS A 76 1.17 -1.73 -1.33
C LYS A 76 1.14 -0.25 -1.71
N PRO A 77 1.43 0.68 -0.79
CA PRO A 77 1.79 2.04 -1.15
C PRO A 77 3.02 2.05 -2.06
N ALA A 78 3.03 2.88 -3.10
CA ALA A 78 4.14 2.95 -4.04
C ALA A 78 4.24 4.31 -4.72
N GLY A 79 5.48 4.74 -5.01
CA GLY A 79 5.79 6.05 -5.57
C GLY A 79 5.82 7.14 -4.49
N GLY A 80 6.76 8.07 -4.60
CA GLY A 80 6.88 9.20 -3.68
C GLY A 80 7.44 8.87 -2.29
N ILE A 81 7.76 7.62 -1.97
CA ILE A 81 8.31 7.20 -0.68
C ILE A 81 9.84 7.35 -0.76
N ASN A 82 10.34 8.49 -0.32
CA ASN A 82 11.72 8.88 -0.55
C ASN A 82 12.56 8.98 0.75
N THR A 83 11.91 9.05 1.91
CA THR A 83 12.56 9.20 3.21
C THR A 83 12.14 8.10 4.18
N VAL A 84 12.94 7.91 5.23
CA VAL A 84 12.58 7.03 6.35
C VAL A 84 11.29 7.49 7.02
N MET A 85 11.09 8.81 7.12
CA MET A 85 9.87 9.37 7.73
C MET A 85 8.61 9.06 6.89
N ASP A 86 8.70 9.09 5.55
CA ASP A 86 7.58 8.67 4.71
C ASP A 86 7.19 7.21 5.02
N ALA A 87 8.18 6.33 5.13
CA ALA A 87 7.93 4.92 5.47
C ALA A 87 7.30 4.75 6.85
N ILE A 88 7.79 5.46 7.86
CA ILE A 88 7.25 5.43 9.22
C ILE A 88 5.80 5.94 9.23
N THR A 89 5.52 7.02 8.51
CA THR A 89 4.16 7.57 8.40
C THR A 89 3.19 6.54 7.82
N LEU A 90 3.55 5.92 6.69
CA LEU A 90 2.70 4.92 6.05
C LEU A 90 2.55 3.65 6.90
N TYR A 91 3.62 3.20 7.57
CA TYR A 91 3.59 2.09 8.50
C TYR A 91 2.64 2.38 9.68
N THR A 92 2.72 3.60 10.25
CA THR A 92 1.86 4.01 11.35
C THR A 92 0.40 4.03 10.95
N ILE A 93 0.05 4.54 9.76
CA ILE A 93 -1.32 4.52 9.25
C ILE A 93 -1.85 3.08 9.17
N VAL A 94 -1.08 2.17 8.61
CA VAL A 94 -1.47 0.76 8.50
C VAL A 94 -1.66 0.14 9.89
N LYS A 95 -0.75 0.42 10.82
CA LYS A 95 -0.83 -0.08 12.21
C LYS A 95 -2.10 0.41 12.90
N GLU A 96 -2.36 1.70 12.85
CA GLU A 96 -3.48 2.32 13.58
C GLU A 96 -4.85 1.95 12.98
N VAL A 97 -4.96 1.83 11.65
CA VAL A 97 -6.24 1.55 10.99
C VAL A 97 -6.53 0.07 10.87
N LEU A 98 -5.54 -0.74 10.48
CA LEU A 98 -5.71 -2.15 10.17
C LEU A 98 -5.23 -3.08 11.30
N GLY A 99 -4.34 -2.59 12.17
CA GLY A 99 -3.76 -3.36 13.26
C GLY A 99 -2.54 -4.17 12.87
N GLU A 100 -1.88 -4.74 13.89
CA GLU A 100 -0.59 -5.42 13.76
C GLU A 100 -0.61 -6.65 12.83
N LYS A 101 -1.75 -7.29 12.67
CA LYS A 101 -1.89 -8.46 11.79
C LYS A 101 -1.63 -8.14 10.30
N TRP A 102 -1.67 -6.87 9.91
CA TRP A 102 -1.25 -6.44 8.56
C TRP A 102 0.23 -6.14 8.45
N LEU A 103 0.95 -5.94 9.56
CA LEU A 103 2.35 -5.56 9.57
C LEU A 103 3.29 -6.76 9.32
N SER A 104 3.10 -7.42 8.21
CA SER A 104 3.95 -8.51 7.74
C SER A 104 4.20 -8.38 6.23
N ASN A 105 5.27 -8.99 5.75
CA ASN A 105 5.59 -9.00 4.31
C ASN A 105 4.52 -9.71 3.46
N LYS A 106 3.62 -10.44 4.11
CA LYS A 106 2.46 -11.06 3.44
C LYS A 106 1.36 -10.04 3.12
N TRP A 107 1.20 -8.98 3.93
CA TRP A 107 0.05 -8.08 3.83
C TRP A 107 0.40 -6.62 3.59
N PHE A 108 1.63 -6.21 3.93
CA PHE A 108 2.07 -4.83 3.76
C PHE A 108 3.42 -4.76 3.08
N ARG A 109 3.51 -3.97 2.02
CA ARG A 109 4.74 -3.77 1.25
C ARG A 109 4.85 -2.31 0.81
N LEU A 110 6.04 -1.74 0.91
CA LEU A 110 6.36 -0.42 0.37
C LEU A 110 7.02 -0.57 -1.01
N GLY A 111 6.46 0.11 -2.00
CA GLY A 111 6.99 0.13 -3.37
C GLY A 111 7.90 1.32 -3.59
N THR A 112 9.20 1.10 -3.49
CA THR A 112 10.23 2.14 -3.57
C THR A 112 11.50 1.61 -4.24
N SER A 113 12.33 2.51 -4.77
CA SER A 113 13.62 2.15 -5.40
C SER A 113 14.82 2.36 -4.48
N ARG A 114 14.77 3.28 -3.51
CA ARG A 114 15.94 3.70 -2.71
C ARG A 114 15.77 3.54 -1.20
N LEU A 115 14.56 3.34 -0.73
CA LEU A 115 14.24 3.36 0.69
C LEU A 115 14.98 2.29 1.50
N THR A 116 15.23 1.11 0.92
CA THR A 116 15.94 0.02 1.61
C THR A 116 17.32 0.46 2.08
N ASN A 117 18.09 1.13 1.19
CA ASN A 117 19.41 1.66 1.56
C ASN A 117 19.32 2.71 2.68
N LEU A 118 18.31 3.60 2.61
CA LEU A 118 18.11 4.61 3.64
C LEU A 118 17.75 3.99 5.00
N LEU A 119 16.83 3.03 5.01
CA LEU A 119 16.44 2.32 6.24
C LEU A 119 17.63 1.57 6.86
N ILE A 120 18.41 0.86 6.06
CA ILE A 120 19.59 0.15 6.55
C ILE A 120 20.64 1.14 7.08
N SER A 121 20.85 2.26 6.38
CA SER A 121 21.78 3.31 6.82
C SER A 121 21.36 3.90 8.16
N GLU A 122 20.08 4.17 8.34
CA GLU A 122 19.53 4.70 9.60
C GLU A 122 19.71 3.69 10.75
N ILE A 123 19.39 2.42 10.52
CA ILE A 123 19.47 1.36 11.55
C ILE A 123 20.93 1.08 11.94
N THR A 124 21.85 1.10 10.97
CA THR A 124 23.25 0.72 11.21
C THR A 124 24.16 1.89 11.56
N GLY A 125 23.70 3.14 11.38
CA GLY A 125 24.51 4.35 11.51
C GLY A 125 25.62 4.46 10.47
N LYS A 126 25.56 3.69 9.38
CA LYS A 126 26.55 3.68 8.30
C LYS A 126 25.88 3.84 6.94
N GLU A 127 26.44 4.71 6.09
CA GLU A 127 25.94 4.87 4.73
C GLU A 127 25.97 3.54 3.98
N THR A 128 24.82 3.12 3.48
CA THR A 128 24.65 1.87 2.74
C THR A 128 24.23 2.17 1.31
N LYS A 129 24.98 1.62 0.35
CA LYS A 129 24.71 1.74 -1.09
C LYS A 129 24.82 0.34 -1.71
N TRP A 130 23.71 -0.33 -1.86
CA TRP A 130 23.69 -1.69 -2.40
C TRP A 130 23.37 -1.74 -3.90
N TYR A 131 22.78 -0.69 -4.46
CA TYR A 131 22.47 -0.50 -5.89
C TYR A 131 22.09 0.95 -6.21
#